data_1171d721d709348e7ad9d8c2d4c1f5c3
#
_entry.id   1171d721d709348e7ad9d8c2d4c1f5c3
#
_cell.length_a   1.000
_cell.length_b   1.000
_cell.length_c   1.000
_cell.angle_alpha   90.00
_cell.angle_beta   90.00
_cell.angle_gamma   90.00
#
_symmetry.space_group_name_H-M   'P 1'
#
loop_
_entity.id
_entity.type
_entity.pdbx_description
1 polymer ?
#
loop_
_entity_poly.entity_id
_entity_poly.type
_entity_poly.pdbx_seq_one_letter_code
_entity_poly.pdbx_strand_id
1 'polypeptide(L)'
;MKLKPFSLAAALLWAMAAQAQVQVSPSAPPGPRLEDPAQRALRERQDAERHREATQPAPQIAVAPGAXDDAXVDAVAEPGTTFDIHRIELTGNTVXDADTAERVTQPFLNRALGTNRINLLLRRLTEAFVAXGFVTTRAXLXPQNLKNGVLTIAVVPGKVEALQINGKTVRSTLPDAKLADGPQAGGWLTDAGTVWSMPAVGDTLKLSDLEQGVDQINRLRRNQAEVQILPGQAPGGSVIALANQPGDRFRFSAGXDNYGSRATGTTRLXAGXXADNALGFQEAVXLSYIGTRDTNAAIVSAAVPFGYNTFSYTXSLSEYNSLIGDTALLYGRTFGHTFGWNRVIERDQAGRTAFXVTLTHRRSEREVNNLXFEPQSLSVLRVALSGLRKFAVXXQGGYATWEAGVSRGMXALNASXXXPDITRDEAHSQFWKLDGNASTQLPLPTIGRAALAYRAQVSAQWSXVALFGSEQIFXGGMXSVXGFREGIISGDXGLTLRNEVVWGNVPVLAXVRIEPYVFLDXGQTQLVANQHWQYLAGTGVGVRLAASAGKHAFTSELLLGHALVQXAELGSKPTVLLATINYTY
;
A
#
# COMPACT_ATOMS: atom_id res chain seq x y z
N MET A 1 -11.93 37.27 9.68
CA MET A 1 -12.15 36.02 9.01
C MET A 1 -11.05 35.73 8.05
N LYS A 2 -10.46 34.57 8.19
CA LYS A 2 -9.20 34.32 7.50
C LYS A 2 -9.31 33.33 6.35
N LEU A 3 -10.36 32.54 6.36
CA LEU A 3 -10.48 31.46 5.42
C LEU A 3 -11.01 31.94 4.09
N LYS A 4 -10.24 31.71 3.04
CA LYS A 4 -10.63 32.01 1.67
C LYS A 4 -10.12 30.88 0.80
N PRO A 5 -10.77 30.62 -0.33
CA PRO A 5 -10.17 29.71 -1.27
C PRO A 5 -8.80 30.22 -1.66
N PHE A 6 -7.81 29.36 -1.66
CA PHE A 6 -6.46 29.79 -2.00
C PHE A 6 -5.88 28.91 -3.11
N SER A 7 -4.99 29.52 -3.89
CA SER A 7 -4.24 28.80 -4.89
C SER A 7 -3.14 27.99 -4.21
N LEU A 8 -2.59 27.04 -4.94
CA LEU A 8 -1.49 26.25 -4.42
C LEU A 8 -0.30 27.14 -4.07
N ALA A 9 0.02 28.13 -4.91
CA ALA A 9 1.16 29.01 -4.63
C ALA A 9 0.91 29.81 -3.34
N ALA A 10 -0.31 30.31 -3.16
CA ALA A 10 -0.64 31.03 -1.93
C ALA A 10 -0.57 30.13 -0.73
N ALA A 11 -0.98 28.85 -0.88
CA ALA A 11 -0.92 27.91 0.21
C ALA A 11 0.53 27.63 0.62
N LEU A 12 1.42 27.50 -0.35
CA LEU A 12 2.82 27.26 -0.05
C LEU A 12 3.46 28.46 0.64
N LEU A 13 3.16 29.67 0.16
CA LEU A 13 3.66 30.86 0.80
C LEU A 13 3.13 31.00 2.22
N TRP A 14 1.86 30.70 2.42
CA TRP A 14 1.25 30.72 3.73
C TRP A 14 1.93 29.73 4.67
N ALA A 15 2.24 28.53 4.19
CA ALA A 15 2.91 27.53 5.00
C ALA A 15 4.30 27.98 5.42
N MET A 16 5.04 28.63 4.53
CA MET A 16 6.35 29.17 4.87
C MET A 16 6.27 30.25 5.91
N ALA A 17 5.27 31.14 5.80
CA ALA A 17 5.07 32.20 6.77
C ALA A 17 4.66 31.62 8.13
N ALA A 18 3.81 30.60 8.12
CA ALA A 18 3.36 29.97 9.37
C ALA A 18 4.51 29.36 10.15
N GLN A 19 5.51 28.83 9.45
CA GLN A 19 6.68 28.26 10.12
C GLN A 19 7.48 29.30 10.90
N ALA A 20 7.43 30.55 10.47
CA ALA A 20 8.22 31.60 11.10
C ALA A 20 7.53 32.26 12.27
N GLN A 21 6.24 32.03 12.45
CA GLN A 21 5.52 32.68 13.53
C GLN A 21 5.84 32.07 14.87
N VAL A 22 6.04 32.92 15.88
CA VAL A 22 6.24 32.50 17.26
C VAL A 22 5.18 33.18 18.10
N GLN A 23 4.36 32.39 18.76
CA GLN A 23 3.28 32.91 19.57
C GLN A 23 3.33 32.28 20.95
N VAL A 24 3.25 33.11 21.96
CA VAL A 24 3.15 32.64 23.34
C VAL A 24 1.76 32.98 23.82
N SER A 25 1.01 31.99 24.21
CA SER A 25 -0.38 32.18 24.57
C SER A 25 -0.79 31.17 25.63
N PRO A 26 -1.89 31.43 26.30
CA PRO A 26 -2.38 30.46 27.28
C PRO A 26 -2.71 29.13 26.64
N SER A 27 -2.93 28.15 27.50
CA SER A 27 -3.33 26.83 27.04
C SER A 27 -4.60 26.94 26.23
N ALA A 28 -4.70 26.07 25.22
CA ALA A 28 -5.88 26.08 24.38
C ALA A 28 -7.13 25.73 25.20
N PRO A 29 -8.22 26.44 24.99
CA PRO A 29 -9.44 26.14 25.73
C PRO A 29 -10.05 24.83 25.25
N PRO A 30 -10.86 24.18 26.08
CA PRO A 30 -11.64 23.06 25.61
C PRO A 30 -12.61 23.52 24.54
N GLY A 31 -12.69 22.79 23.49
CA GLY A 31 -13.57 23.14 22.37
C GLY A 31 -13.88 21.90 21.55
N PRO A 32 -14.63 22.08 20.48
CA PRO A 32 -14.93 20.92 19.65
C PRO A 32 -13.67 20.32 19.06
N ARG A 33 -13.63 18.99 19.03
CA ARG A 33 -12.54 18.27 18.41
C ARG A 33 -12.88 18.09 16.94
N LEU A 34 -12.09 18.71 16.08
CA LEU A 34 -12.27 18.59 14.66
C LEU A 34 -11.08 17.84 14.09
N GLU A 35 -11.36 16.86 13.26
CA GLU A 35 -10.28 16.18 12.55
C GLU A 35 -9.70 17.15 11.53
N ASP A 36 -8.37 17.24 11.51
CA ASP A 36 -7.69 18.09 10.54
C ASP A 36 -8.08 17.66 9.13
N PRO A 37 -8.52 18.58 8.28
CA PRO A 37 -8.99 18.16 6.96
C PRO A 37 -7.93 17.50 6.10
N ALA A 38 -6.66 17.87 6.22
CA ALA A 38 -5.61 17.19 5.46
C ALA A 38 -5.39 15.78 5.99
N GLN A 39 -5.42 15.59 7.32
CA GLN A 39 -5.27 14.26 7.88
C GLN A 39 -6.41 13.35 7.49
N ARG A 40 -7.63 13.87 7.49
CA ARG A 40 -8.78 13.09 7.06
C ARG A 40 -8.63 12.66 5.61
N ALA A 41 -8.21 13.57 4.75
CA ALA A 41 -8.01 13.26 3.34
C ALA A 41 -6.92 12.21 3.14
N LEU A 42 -5.83 12.30 3.91
CA LEU A 42 -4.76 11.32 3.80
C LEU A 42 -5.21 9.94 4.27
N ARG A 43 -6.02 9.90 5.34
CA ARG A 43 -6.55 8.63 5.83
C ARG A 43 -7.47 8.00 4.79
N GLU A 44 -8.35 8.80 4.21
CA GLU A 44 -9.25 8.29 3.17
C GLU A 44 -8.47 7.77 1.97
N ARG A 45 -7.40 8.47 1.60
CA ARG A 45 -6.56 8.04 0.48
C ARG A 45 -5.81 6.77 0.79
N GLN A 46 -5.31 6.61 2.01
CA GLN A 46 -4.62 5.39 2.41
C GLN A 46 -5.56 4.18 2.36
N ASP A 47 -6.79 4.35 2.83
CA ASP A 47 -7.77 3.25 2.77
C ASP A 47 -8.07 2.86 1.33
N ALA A 48 -8.26 3.84 0.45
CA ALA A 48 -8.53 3.56 -0.96
C ALA A 48 -7.35 2.87 -1.63
N GLU A 49 -6.13 3.32 -1.33
CA GLU A 49 -4.94 2.72 -1.92
C GLU A 49 -4.74 1.30 -1.42
N ARG A 50 -5.04 1.04 -0.15
CA ARG A 50 -4.94 -0.31 0.40
C ARG A 50 -5.89 -1.26 -0.33
N HIS A 51 -7.11 -0.82 -0.57
CA HIS A 51 -8.08 -1.63 -1.30
C HIS A 51 -7.65 -1.84 -2.75
N ARG A 52 -7.15 -0.79 -3.40
CA ARG A 52 -6.68 -0.90 -4.78
C ARG A 52 -5.55 -1.92 -4.90
N GLU A 53 -4.59 -1.86 -3.98
CA GLU A 53 -3.46 -2.77 -3.98
C GLU A 53 -3.92 -4.21 -3.74
N ALA A 54 -4.87 -4.39 -2.82
CA ALA A 54 -5.36 -5.74 -2.49
C ALA A 54 -6.14 -6.36 -3.63
N THR A 55 -6.74 -5.54 -4.49
CA THR A 55 -7.55 -6.06 -5.60
C THR A 55 -6.85 -6.03 -6.95
N GLN A 56 -5.62 -5.49 -7.00
CA GLN A 56 -4.88 -5.43 -8.25
C GLN A 56 -4.42 -6.83 -8.67
N PRO A 57 -4.50 -7.17 -9.97
CA PRO A 57 -4.06 -8.50 -10.40
C PRO A 57 -2.57 -8.71 -10.13
N ALA A 58 -2.21 -9.95 -9.79
CA ALA A 58 -0.81 -10.31 -9.59
C ALA A 58 -0.08 -10.34 -10.93
N PRO A 59 1.23 -10.05 -10.94
CA PRO A 59 1.98 -10.17 -12.19
C PRO A 59 1.93 -11.59 -12.74
N GLN A 60 1.76 -11.71 -14.06
CA GLN A 60 1.73 -12.99 -14.73
C GLN A 60 3.01 -13.14 -15.53
N ILE A 61 3.98 -13.87 -14.99
CA ILE A 61 5.24 -14.10 -15.67
C ILE A 61 5.30 -15.58 -16.03
N ALA A 62 5.39 -15.85 -17.32
CA ALA A 62 5.35 -17.24 -17.79
C ALA A 62 6.61 -17.98 -17.37
N VAL A 63 6.43 -19.11 -16.72
CA VAL A 63 7.49 -19.98 -16.26
C VAL A 63 7.12 -21.39 -16.68
N ALA A 64 8.10 -22.15 -17.18
CA ALA A 64 7.85 -23.54 -17.56
C ALA A 64 7.37 -24.32 -16.32
N PRO A 65 6.25 -25.02 -16.41
CA PRO A 65 5.76 -25.77 -15.26
C PRO A 65 6.69 -26.94 -14.95
N GLY A 66 6.93 -27.16 -13.67
CA GLY A 66 7.66 -28.34 -13.23
C GLY A 66 6.74 -29.54 -13.25
N ALA A 67 7.29 -30.71 -13.56
CA ALA A 67 6.51 -31.93 -13.50
C ALA A 67 6.63 -32.56 -12.11
N UNK A 68 5.81 -32.69 -11.49
CA UNK A 68 5.87 -33.22 -10.24
C UNK A 68 6.02 -34.64 -10.37
N ASP A 69 6.95 -35.08 -10.06
CA ASP A 69 7.26 -36.50 -10.17
C ASP A 69 7.63 -37.02 -8.80
N ASP A 70 6.67 -37.60 -8.14
CA ASP A 70 6.85 -38.13 -6.79
C ASP A 70 7.18 -39.62 -6.76
N ALA A 71 7.48 -40.22 -7.89
CA ALA A 71 7.74 -41.65 -7.93
C ALA A 71 8.98 -42.00 -7.11
N UNK A 72 9.04 -42.98 -6.51
CA UNK A 72 10.12 -43.44 -5.84
C UNK A 72 11.19 -43.63 -6.81
N VAL A 73 12.27 -43.58 -6.28
CA VAL A 73 13.42 -43.76 -7.15
C VAL A 73 13.49 -45.20 -7.68
N ASP A 74 13.25 -46.16 -6.78
CA ASP A 74 13.32 -47.56 -7.18
C ASP A 74 12.26 -47.97 -8.18
N ALA A 75 11.19 -47.19 -8.31
CA ALA A 75 10.17 -47.49 -9.29
C ALA A 75 10.55 -47.07 -10.71
N VAL A 76 11.62 -46.30 -10.86
CA VAL A 76 12.10 -45.88 -12.16
C VAL A 76 12.94 -46.97 -12.76
N ALA A 77 12.56 -47.46 -13.92
CA ALA A 77 13.28 -48.55 -14.58
C ALA A 77 14.66 -48.10 -15.04
N GLU A 78 15.65 -48.96 -14.84
CA GLU A 78 17.01 -48.67 -15.28
C GLU A 78 17.51 -49.85 -16.14
N PRO A 79 17.16 -49.85 -17.40
CA PRO A 79 17.55 -50.97 -18.25
C PRO A 79 19.01 -51.01 -18.66
N GLY A 80 19.72 -49.87 -18.50
CA GLY A 80 21.12 -49.80 -18.87
C GLY A 80 22.07 -49.98 -17.69
N THR A 81 23.31 -49.57 -17.90
CA THR A 81 24.34 -49.67 -16.88
C THR A 81 24.00 -48.76 -15.70
N THR A 82 24.17 -49.26 -14.48
CA THR A 82 23.97 -48.48 -13.27
C THR A 82 25.26 -48.47 -12.44
N PHE A 83 25.38 -47.49 -11.56
CA PHE A 83 26.47 -47.32 -10.65
C PHE A 83 25.93 -47.13 -9.24
N ASP A 84 26.56 -47.76 -8.27
CA ASP A 84 26.17 -47.59 -6.87
C ASP A 84 26.72 -46.27 -6.37
N ILE A 85 25.83 -45.33 -6.08
CA ILE A 85 26.19 -43.98 -5.69
C ILE A 85 25.93 -43.80 -4.19
N HIS A 86 26.97 -43.44 -3.44
CA HIS A 86 26.84 -43.19 -2.01
C HIS A 86 27.06 -41.73 -1.61
N ARG A 87 27.49 -40.89 -2.54
CA ARG A 87 27.66 -39.47 -2.26
C ARG A 87 27.30 -38.66 -3.49
N ILE A 88 26.55 -37.57 -3.29
CA ILE A 88 26.17 -36.68 -4.35
C ILE A 88 26.66 -35.27 -3.98
N GLU A 89 27.47 -34.68 -4.85
CA GLU A 89 28.05 -33.36 -4.63
C GLU A 89 27.45 -32.38 -5.65
N LEU A 90 27.09 -31.21 -5.16
CA LEU A 90 26.63 -30.12 -6.03
C LEU A 90 27.71 -29.07 -6.09
N THR A 91 28.21 -28.79 -7.29
CA THR A 91 29.19 -27.73 -7.48
C THR A 91 28.49 -26.50 -8.07
N GLY A 92 28.93 -25.31 -7.65
CA GLY A 92 28.38 -24.07 -8.14
C GLY A 92 27.03 -23.72 -7.58
N ASN A 93 26.61 -24.41 -6.51
CA ASN A 93 25.28 -24.16 -5.94
C ASN A 93 25.31 -22.92 -5.05
N THR A 94 24.77 -21.83 -5.56
CA THR A 94 24.63 -20.59 -4.82
C THR A 94 23.17 -20.21 -4.61
N VAL A 95 22.26 -21.08 -5.00
CA VAL A 95 20.83 -20.76 -4.94
C VAL A 95 20.03 -21.55 -3.91
N UNK A 96 20.32 -22.65 -3.76
CA UNK A 96 19.56 -23.45 -2.88
C UNK A 96 20.37 -23.60 -1.65
N ASP A 97 19.63 -23.73 -0.55
CA ASP A 97 20.35 -23.94 0.69
C ASP A 97 20.71 -25.41 0.88
N ALA A 98 21.58 -25.66 1.86
CA ALA A 98 22.08 -27.01 2.08
C ALA A 98 20.96 -27.95 2.48
N ASP A 99 20.00 -27.50 3.26
CA ASP A 99 18.91 -28.38 3.69
C ASP A 99 18.05 -28.80 2.51
N THR A 100 17.74 -27.89 1.61
CA THR A 100 16.97 -28.21 0.41
C THR A 100 17.75 -29.18 -0.48
N ALA A 101 19.04 -28.90 -0.69
CA ALA A 101 19.87 -29.78 -1.52
C ALA A 101 19.92 -31.18 -0.94
N GLU A 102 20.08 -31.30 0.38
CA GLU A 102 20.13 -32.60 1.02
C GLU A 102 18.80 -33.33 0.88
N ARG A 103 17.69 -32.61 1.06
CA ARG A 103 16.37 -33.24 0.96
C ARG A 103 16.12 -33.80 -0.43
N VAL A 104 16.57 -33.11 -1.46
CA VAL A 104 16.35 -33.56 -2.84
C VAL A 104 17.26 -34.73 -3.18
N THR A 105 18.52 -34.71 -2.72
CA THR A 105 19.49 -35.73 -3.10
C THR A 105 19.40 -37.00 -2.24
N GLN A 106 18.87 -36.89 -1.02
CA GLN A 106 18.87 -38.02 -0.06
C GLN A 106 18.20 -39.27 -0.64
N PRO A 107 17.06 -39.20 -1.32
CA PRO A 107 16.43 -40.42 -1.82
C PRO A 107 17.25 -41.18 -2.87
N PHE A 108 18.29 -40.57 -3.42
CA PHE A 108 19.11 -41.18 -4.48
C PHE A 108 20.39 -41.79 -3.93
N LEU A 109 20.66 -41.64 -2.65
CA LEU A 109 21.89 -42.14 -2.06
C LEU A 109 21.78 -43.65 -1.79
N ASN A 110 22.92 -44.31 -1.94
CA ASN A 110 23.05 -45.75 -1.69
C ASN A 110 22.10 -46.55 -2.57
N ARG A 111 22.00 -46.12 -3.81
CA ARG A 111 21.17 -46.79 -4.79
C ARG A 111 21.95 -46.93 -6.09
N ALA A 112 21.49 -47.88 -6.92
CA ALA A 112 22.02 -48.05 -8.26
C ALA A 112 21.40 -47.01 -9.19
N LEU A 113 22.22 -46.11 -9.68
CA LEU A 113 21.74 -45.04 -10.54
C LEU A 113 22.28 -45.21 -11.95
N GLY A 114 21.38 -45.10 -12.92
CA GLY A 114 21.73 -45.04 -14.33
C GLY A 114 21.12 -43.78 -14.95
N THR A 115 20.99 -43.79 -16.27
CA THR A 115 20.55 -42.61 -16.99
C THR A 115 19.20 -42.12 -16.51
N ASN A 116 18.24 -43.04 -16.33
CA ASN A 116 16.88 -42.60 -16.03
C ASN A 116 16.76 -42.03 -14.62
N ARG A 117 17.40 -42.66 -13.66
CA ARG A 117 17.34 -42.17 -12.27
C ARG A 117 18.15 -40.90 -12.09
N ILE A 118 19.28 -40.75 -12.79
CA ILE A 118 20.04 -39.51 -12.73
C ILE A 118 19.21 -38.39 -13.36
N ASN A 119 18.52 -38.66 -14.47
CA ASN A 119 17.66 -37.63 -15.06
C ASN A 119 16.52 -37.22 -14.14
N LEU A 120 15.99 -38.20 -13.39
CA LEU A 120 14.96 -37.84 -12.38
C LEU A 120 15.55 -36.93 -11.32
N LEU A 121 16.76 -37.19 -10.86
CA LEU A 121 17.42 -36.33 -9.87
C LEU A 121 17.62 -34.95 -10.42
N LEU A 122 18.07 -34.80 -11.68
CA LEU A 122 18.28 -33.51 -12.27
C LEU A 122 16.96 -32.75 -12.38
N ARG A 123 15.88 -33.45 -12.78
CA ARG A 123 14.57 -32.80 -12.84
C ARG A 123 14.12 -32.31 -11.47
N ARG A 124 14.32 -33.12 -10.42
CA ARG A 124 13.91 -32.73 -9.07
C ARG A 124 14.73 -31.57 -8.54
N LEU A 125 16.01 -31.51 -8.88
CA LEU A 125 16.83 -30.35 -8.51
C LEU A 125 16.34 -29.10 -9.22
N THR A 126 16.05 -29.21 -10.49
CA THR A 126 15.54 -28.06 -11.25
C THR A 126 14.21 -27.60 -10.69
N GLU A 127 13.31 -28.53 -10.33
CA GLU A 127 12.05 -28.16 -9.73
C GLU A 127 12.25 -27.46 -8.39
N ALA A 128 13.24 -27.90 -7.60
CA ALA A 128 13.53 -27.22 -6.34
C ALA A 128 14.04 -25.82 -6.58
N PHE A 129 14.87 -25.60 -7.60
CA PHE A 129 15.30 -24.25 -7.95
C PHE A 129 14.12 -23.39 -8.34
N VAL A 130 13.23 -23.92 -9.20
CA VAL A 130 12.07 -23.17 -9.67
C VAL A 130 11.14 -22.82 -8.51
N ALA A 131 10.96 -23.78 -7.60
CA ALA A 131 10.12 -23.52 -6.43
C ALA A 131 10.64 -22.37 -5.55
N UNK A 132 11.90 -22.19 -5.64
CA UNK A 132 12.49 -21.18 -5.00
C UNK A 132 12.57 -19.96 -5.76
N GLY A 133 12.00 -19.91 -6.83
CA GLY A 133 12.00 -18.76 -7.72
C GLY A 133 13.16 -18.68 -8.71
N PHE A 134 14.09 -19.60 -8.66
CA PHE A 134 15.25 -19.56 -9.55
C PHE A 134 14.92 -20.31 -10.84
N VAL A 135 14.10 -19.68 -11.65
CA VAL A 135 13.40 -20.35 -12.73
C VAL A 135 14.29 -20.63 -13.95
N THR A 136 15.48 -20.03 -14.00
CA THR A 136 16.44 -20.30 -15.09
C THR A 136 17.70 -20.99 -14.61
N THR A 137 17.81 -21.35 -13.34
CA THR A 137 18.93 -22.11 -12.82
C THR A 137 18.77 -23.56 -13.23
N ARG A 138 19.89 -24.21 -13.68
CA ARG A 138 19.85 -25.57 -14.19
C ARG A 138 20.91 -26.42 -13.53
N ALA A 139 20.62 -27.71 -13.50
CA ALA A 139 21.57 -28.72 -13.07
C ALA A 139 22.03 -29.50 -14.28
N UNK A 140 23.34 -29.51 -14.32
CA UNK A 140 23.95 -30.15 -15.40
C UNK A 140 24.78 -31.22 -14.89
N LEU A 141 24.96 -32.25 -15.84
CA LEU A 141 25.85 -33.37 -15.51
C LEU A 141 27.10 -33.37 -16.37
N UNK A 142 28.06 -33.13 -15.72
CA UNK A 142 29.28 -33.09 -16.38
C UNK A 142 29.80 -34.46 -16.56
N PRO A 143 30.68 -34.79 -17.63
CA PRO A 143 31.34 -36.09 -17.80
C PRO A 143 32.20 -36.41 -16.60
N GLN A 144 32.08 -37.66 -16.12
CA GLN A 144 32.79 -38.05 -14.92
C GLN A 144 32.83 -39.57 -14.79
N ASN A 145 33.67 -40.07 -13.88
CA ASN A 145 33.75 -41.47 -13.60
C ASN A 145 32.90 -41.80 -12.36
N LEU A 146 31.83 -42.55 -12.56
CA LEU A 146 30.92 -42.88 -11.49
C LEU A 146 31.30 -44.15 -10.72
N LYS A 147 32.35 -44.84 -11.13
CA LYS A 147 32.72 -46.08 -10.48
C LYS A 147 33.19 -45.88 -9.05
N ASN A 148 33.60 -44.65 -8.70
CA ASN A 148 34.04 -44.37 -7.34
C ASN A 148 32.87 -44.10 -6.39
N GLY A 149 31.64 -44.17 -6.89
CA GLY A 149 30.48 -43.99 -6.04
C GLY A 149 30.09 -42.57 -5.73
N VAL A 150 30.70 -41.60 -6.40
CA VAL A 150 30.42 -40.17 -6.19
C VAL A 150 29.81 -39.61 -7.46
N LEU A 151 28.66 -38.98 -7.33
CA LEU A 151 28.03 -38.29 -8.44
C LEU A 151 28.15 -36.78 -8.21
N THR A 152 28.78 -36.11 -9.15
CA THR A 152 28.95 -34.66 -9.09
C THR A 152 28.02 -33.99 -10.08
N ILE A 153 27.22 -33.08 -9.60
CA ILE A 153 26.25 -32.35 -10.41
C ILE A 153 26.63 -30.88 -10.40
N ALA A 154 26.74 -30.30 -11.57
CA ALA A 154 27.04 -28.85 -11.70
C ALA A 154 25.75 -28.07 -11.69
N VAL A 155 25.66 -27.08 -10.81
CA VAL A 155 24.56 -26.16 -10.75
C VAL A 155 24.99 -24.87 -11.46
N VAL A 156 24.26 -24.47 -12.47
CA VAL A 156 24.55 -23.27 -13.23
C VAL A 156 23.47 -22.24 -12.89
N PRO A 157 23.79 -21.27 -12.01
CA PRO A 157 22.78 -20.25 -11.69
C PRO A 157 22.41 -19.44 -12.92
N GLY A 158 21.13 -19.21 -13.09
CA GLY A 158 20.67 -18.33 -14.16
C GLY A 158 20.93 -16.89 -13.81
N LYS A 159 21.50 -16.13 -14.74
CA LYS A 159 21.87 -14.74 -14.51
C LYS A 159 21.09 -13.83 -15.41
N VAL A 160 20.86 -12.60 -14.95
CA VAL A 160 20.25 -11.58 -15.79
C VAL A 160 21.35 -11.04 -16.72
N GLU A 161 21.24 -11.35 -18.00
CA GLU A 161 22.22 -10.90 -18.98
C GLU A 161 21.91 -9.50 -19.48
N ALA A 162 20.62 -9.18 -19.70
CA ALA A 162 20.24 -7.90 -20.28
C ALA A 162 18.83 -7.54 -19.87
N LEU A 163 18.55 -6.25 -19.89
CA LEU A 163 17.21 -5.71 -19.73
C LEU A 163 16.82 -4.99 -21.02
N GLN A 164 15.68 -5.39 -21.59
CA GLN A 164 15.09 -4.71 -22.74
C GLN A 164 13.82 -4.00 -22.32
N ILE A 165 13.59 -2.83 -22.88
CA ILE A 165 12.34 -2.10 -22.75
C ILE A 165 11.78 -1.90 -24.15
N ASN A 166 10.62 -2.50 -24.40
CA ASN A 166 9.94 -2.42 -25.70
C ASN A 166 10.88 -2.78 -26.83
N GLY A 167 11.64 -3.85 -26.65
CA GLY A 167 12.53 -4.37 -27.66
C GLY A 167 13.90 -3.73 -27.76
N LYS A 168 14.16 -2.70 -26.98
CA LYS A 168 15.45 -2.01 -26.99
C LYS A 168 16.26 -2.37 -25.76
N THR A 169 17.50 -2.78 -25.94
CA THR A 169 18.38 -3.13 -24.83
C THR A 169 18.84 -1.87 -24.12
N VAL A 170 18.57 -1.78 -22.81
CA VAL A 170 18.98 -0.62 -22.02
C VAL A 170 20.11 -0.94 -21.05
N ARG A 171 20.27 -2.21 -20.68
CA ARG A 171 21.39 -2.67 -19.85
C ARG A 171 21.82 -4.04 -20.33
N SER A 172 23.11 -4.33 -20.25
CA SER A 172 23.62 -5.63 -20.68
C SER A 172 24.95 -5.92 -20.01
N THR A 173 25.22 -7.20 -19.72
CA THR A 173 26.54 -7.64 -19.28
C THR A 173 27.47 -7.90 -20.46
N LEU A 174 26.95 -7.97 -21.68
CA LEU A 174 27.79 -8.24 -22.84
C LEU A 174 28.51 -6.96 -23.25
N PRO A 175 29.85 -7.02 -23.42
CA PRO A 175 30.59 -5.79 -23.64
C PRO A 175 30.33 -5.12 -25.00
N ASP A 176 29.87 -5.86 -25.99
CA ASP A 176 29.61 -5.30 -27.30
C ASP A 176 28.13 -5.06 -27.57
N ALA A 177 27.30 -5.09 -26.55
CA ALA A 177 25.87 -4.86 -26.71
C ALA A 177 25.62 -3.40 -27.12
N LYS A 178 24.68 -3.23 -28.04
CA LYS A 178 24.28 -1.88 -28.47
C LYS A 178 23.12 -1.44 -27.57
N LEU A 179 23.36 -0.40 -26.80
CA LEU A 179 22.35 0.10 -25.86
C LEU A 179 21.54 1.21 -26.52
N ALA A 180 20.29 1.32 -26.11
CA ALA A 180 19.38 2.32 -26.65
C ALA A 180 19.85 3.73 -26.36
N ASP A 181 19.57 4.64 -27.29
CA ASP A 181 19.84 6.06 -27.11
C ASP A 181 18.62 6.69 -26.46
N GLY A 182 18.80 7.27 -25.27
CA GLY A 182 17.76 7.99 -24.60
C GLY A 182 16.74 7.10 -23.93
N PRO A 183 15.78 7.71 -23.25
CA PRO A 183 14.80 6.96 -22.47
C PRO A 183 13.83 6.16 -23.32
N GLN A 184 13.51 4.95 -22.88
CA GLN A 184 12.62 4.03 -23.57
C GLN A 184 11.35 3.70 -22.78
N ALA A 185 11.24 4.18 -21.53
CA ALA A 185 10.14 3.78 -20.65
C ALA A 185 9.12 4.88 -20.42
N GLY A 186 9.14 5.92 -21.24
CA GLY A 186 8.13 6.97 -21.19
C GLY A 186 8.47 8.21 -20.39
N GLY A 187 9.61 8.24 -19.72
CA GLY A 187 10.04 9.43 -18.99
C GLY A 187 10.80 10.40 -19.88
N TRP A 188 10.82 11.67 -19.45
CA TRP A 188 11.51 12.69 -20.23
C TRP A 188 13.02 12.59 -20.16
N LEU A 189 13.57 12.23 -18.98
CA LEU A 189 15.01 12.36 -18.74
C LEU A 189 15.75 11.04 -18.79
N THR A 190 15.14 9.95 -18.29
CA THR A 190 15.91 8.77 -18.01
C THR A 190 14.98 7.55 -17.91
N ASP A 191 15.59 6.36 -17.97
CA ASP A 191 14.90 5.10 -17.63
C ASP A 191 15.26 4.62 -16.24
N ALA A 192 15.88 5.45 -15.41
CA ALA A 192 16.45 4.98 -14.14
C ALA A 192 15.41 4.32 -13.24
N GLY A 193 14.19 4.87 -13.18
CA GLY A 193 13.18 4.28 -12.31
C GLY A 193 12.78 2.87 -12.74
N THR A 194 12.71 2.64 -14.04
CA THR A 194 12.43 1.30 -14.54
C THR A 194 13.60 0.35 -14.25
N VAL A 195 14.81 0.81 -14.52
CA VAL A 195 16.00 0.00 -14.26
C VAL A 195 16.12 -0.32 -12.77
N TRP A 196 15.89 0.68 -11.91
CA TRP A 196 15.99 0.48 -10.45
C TRP A 196 14.89 -0.45 -9.92
N SER A 197 13.77 -0.56 -10.62
CA SER A 197 12.69 -1.43 -10.19
C SER A 197 12.95 -2.89 -10.54
N MET A 198 13.71 -3.14 -11.60
CA MET A 198 13.94 -4.48 -12.10
C MET A 198 15.25 -5.06 -11.55
N PRO A 199 15.43 -6.39 -11.59
CA PRO A 199 16.70 -6.97 -11.16
C PRO A 199 17.86 -6.42 -11.98
N ALA A 200 19.01 -6.26 -11.33
CA ALA A 200 20.19 -5.73 -11.99
C ALA A 200 20.81 -6.78 -12.91
N VAL A 201 21.37 -6.33 -14.01
CA VAL A 201 22.11 -7.26 -14.87
C VAL A 201 23.32 -7.81 -14.10
N GLY A 202 23.61 -9.06 -14.30
CA GLY A 202 24.64 -9.77 -13.56
C GLY A 202 24.16 -10.49 -12.33
N ASP A 203 22.99 -10.15 -11.83
CA ASP A 203 22.43 -10.83 -10.66
C ASP A 203 21.82 -12.16 -11.05
N THR A 204 21.75 -13.06 -10.07
CA THR A 204 21.00 -14.30 -10.25
C THR A 204 19.53 -13.98 -10.46
N LEU A 205 18.93 -14.59 -11.47
CA LEU A 205 17.54 -14.31 -11.81
C LEU A 205 16.62 -15.01 -10.83
N LYS A 206 15.77 -14.25 -10.18
CA LYS A 206 14.82 -14.76 -9.22
C LYS A 206 13.45 -14.21 -9.53
N LEU A 207 12.46 -15.09 -9.62
CA LEU A 207 11.12 -14.69 -10.06
C LEU A 207 10.50 -13.61 -9.17
N SER A 208 10.70 -13.71 -7.85
CA SER A 208 10.12 -12.69 -6.97
C SER A 208 10.70 -11.30 -7.23
N ASP A 209 11.96 -11.21 -7.66
CA ASP A 209 12.53 -9.90 -8.02
C ASP A 209 11.86 -9.32 -9.25
N LEU A 210 11.53 -10.18 -10.22
CA LEU A 210 10.80 -9.72 -11.40
C LEU A 210 9.38 -9.29 -11.04
N GLU A 211 8.71 -10.07 -10.22
CA GLU A 211 7.36 -9.74 -9.79
C GLU A 211 7.35 -8.42 -9.02
N GLN A 212 8.35 -8.21 -8.16
CA GLN A 212 8.46 -6.96 -7.43
C GLN A 212 8.64 -5.79 -8.38
N GLY A 213 9.49 -5.94 -9.38
CA GLY A 213 9.71 -4.87 -10.34
C GLY A 213 8.46 -4.54 -11.13
N VAL A 214 7.74 -5.55 -11.58
CA VAL A 214 6.51 -5.30 -12.32
C VAL A 214 5.47 -4.61 -11.43
N ASP A 215 5.35 -5.04 -10.16
CA ASP A 215 4.42 -4.38 -9.25
C ASP A 215 4.82 -2.92 -9.03
N GLN A 216 6.12 -2.61 -8.91
CA GLN A 216 6.55 -1.23 -8.72
C GLN A 216 6.18 -0.37 -9.95
N ILE A 217 6.41 -0.91 -11.14
CA ILE A 217 6.09 -0.16 -12.35
C ILE A 217 4.57 0.01 -12.49
N ASN A 218 3.81 -1.05 -12.26
CA ASN A 218 2.37 -1.00 -12.42
C ASN A 218 1.64 -0.33 -11.27
N ARG A 219 2.37 0.08 -10.21
CA ARG A 219 1.77 0.91 -9.18
C ARG A 219 1.29 2.24 -9.75
N LEU A 220 1.94 2.73 -10.79
CA LEU A 220 1.48 3.91 -11.50
C LEU A 220 0.38 3.52 -12.48
N ARG A 221 -0.75 4.21 -12.41
CA ARG A 221 -1.90 3.86 -13.25
C ARG A 221 -1.63 4.03 -14.74
N ARG A 222 -0.65 4.84 -15.08
CA ARG A 222 -0.23 5.06 -16.45
C ARG A 222 0.30 3.78 -17.09
N ASN A 223 0.86 2.87 -16.30
CA ASN A 223 1.61 1.73 -16.79
C ASN A 223 0.78 0.46 -16.84
N GLN A 224 1.09 -0.38 -17.82
CA GLN A 224 0.60 -1.76 -17.91
C GLN A 224 1.77 -2.62 -18.37
N ALA A 225 2.74 -2.81 -17.50
CA ALA A 225 3.97 -3.51 -17.84
C ALA A 225 3.79 -5.01 -17.75
N GLU A 226 4.41 -5.70 -18.69
CA GLU A 226 4.50 -7.16 -18.72
C GLU A 226 5.94 -7.54 -18.95
N VAL A 227 6.34 -8.72 -18.46
CA VAL A 227 7.71 -9.17 -18.57
C VAL A 227 7.74 -10.58 -19.13
N GLN A 228 8.67 -10.83 -20.05
CA GLN A 228 9.02 -12.15 -20.52
C GLN A 228 10.47 -12.43 -20.24
N ILE A 229 10.80 -13.69 -19.99
CA ILE A 229 12.15 -14.15 -19.81
C ILE A 229 12.57 -14.82 -21.13
N LEU A 230 13.58 -14.28 -21.79
CA LEU A 230 14.04 -14.78 -23.08
C LEU A 230 15.46 -15.33 -22.93
N PRO A 231 15.85 -16.30 -23.79
CA PRO A 231 17.22 -16.79 -23.72
C PRO A 231 18.23 -15.71 -24.06
N GLY A 232 19.36 -15.72 -23.34
CA GLY A 232 20.46 -14.83 -23.64
C GLY A 232 21.48 -15.49 -24.51
N GLN A 233 22.57 -14.77 -24.78
CA GLN A 233 23.67 -15.29 -25.60
C GLN A 233 24.69 -16.05 -24.79
N ALA A 234 24.97 -15.61 -23.57
CA ALA A 234 25.96 -16.25 -22.72
C ALA A 234 25.36 -17.46 -22.04
N PRO A 235 26.20 -18.48 -21.69
CA PRO A 235 25.68 -19.63 -20.95
C PRO A 235 25.05 -19.19 -19.64
N GLY A 236 23.86 -19.69 -19.36
CA GLY A 236 23.11 -19.34 -18.15
C GLY A 236 22.50 -17.96 -18.16
N GLY A 237 22.67 -17.21 -19.24
CA GLY A 237 22.14 -15.84 -19.31
C GLY A 237 20.72 -15.79 -19.82
N SER A 238 19.94 -14.89 -19.28
CA SER A 238 18.59 -14.62 -19.75
C SER A 238 18.40 -13.13 -19.95
N VAL A 239 17.52 -12.79 -20.89
CA VAL A 239 17.14 -11.41 -21.18
C VAL A 239 15.77 -11.17 -20.57
N ILE A 240 15.67 -10.12 -19.77
CA ILE A 240 14.39 -9.67 -19.24
C ILE A 240 13.80 -8.70 -20.25
N ALA A 241 12.69 -9.08 -20.86
CA ALA A 241 12.04 -8.26 -21.88
C ALA A 241 10.79 -7.63 -21.29
N LEU A 242 10.87 -6.34 -21.00
CA LEU A 242 9.79 -5.56 -20.44
C LEU A 242 9.03 -4.88 -21.58
N ALA A 243 7.72 -5.08 -21.60
CA ALA A 243 6.84 -4.40 -22.54
C ALA A 243 5.87 -3.52 -21.78
N ASN A 244 5.81 -2.25 -22.17
CA ASN A 244 4.92 -1.32 -21.51
C ASN A 244 4.53 -0.24 -22.51
N GLN A 245 3.21 -0.05 -22.69
CA GLN A 245 2.67 1.05 -23.46
C GLN A 245 2.00 2.00 -22.50
N PRO A 246 2.74 2.97 -21.96
CA PRO A 246 2.16 3.80 -20.91
C PRO A 246 1.07 4.71 -21.46
N GLY A 247 0.06 4.95 -20.63
CA GLY A 247 -0.97 5.91 -20.94
C GLY A 247 -0.50 7.33 -20.71
N ASP A 248 -1.43 8.24 -20.52
CA ASP A 248 -1.11 9.66 -20.37
C ASP A 248 -0.26 9.90 -19.14
N ARG A 249 0.69 10.81 -19.30
CA ARG A 249 1.60 11.20 -18.22
C ARG A 249 0.87 11.94 -17.12
N PHE A 250 -0.10 12.75 -17.49
CA PHE A 250 -0.83 13.58 -16.54
C PHE A 250 -2.25 13.10 -16.39
N ARG A 251 -2.74 13.17 -15.17
CA ARG A 251 -4.08 12.74 -14.84
C ARG A 251 -4.72 13.82 -13.97
N PHE A 252 -5.99 14.11 -14.22
CA PHE A 252 -6.72 15.16 -13.51
C PHE A 252 -7.96 14.55 -12.89
N SER A 253 -8.36 15.11 -11.74
CA SER A 253 -9.56 14.65 -11.07
C SER A 253 -10.28 15.83 -10.44
N ALA A 254 -11.60 15.68 -10.30
CA ALA A 254 -12.45 16.64 -9.64
C ALA A 254 -13.61 15.87 -9.03
N GLY A 255 -14.08 16.38 -7.93
CA GLY A 255 -15.21 15.72 -7.29
C GLY A 255 -15.88 16.55 -6.24
N UNK A 256 -16.80 16.10 -5.80
CA UNK A 256 -17.61 16.71 -4.83
C UNK A 256 -18.23 15.67 -4.01
N ASP A 257 -18.60 15.98 -2.77
CA ASP A 257 -19.40 15.12 -1.90
C ASP A 257 -20.03 15.97 -0.80
N ASN A 258 -20.91 15.35 -0.05
CA ASN A 258 -21.50 15.98 1.12
C ASN A 258 -20.97 15.35 2.41
N TYR A 259 -19.72 14.94 2.41
CA TYR A 259 -19.12 14.26 3.56
C TYR A 259 -18.53 15.23 4.57
N GLY A 260 -18.62 16.53 4.35
CA GLY A 260 -18.04 17.52 5.25
C GLY A 260 -18.79 17.64 6.56
N SER A 261 -18.13 18.27 7.52
CA SER A 261 -18.70 18.53 8.83
C SER A 261 -19.72 19.64 8.78
N ARG A 262 -20.77 19.54 9.58
CA ARG A 262 -21.73 20.65 9.71
C ARG A 262 -21.06 21.90 10.27
N ALA A 263 -20.06 21.73 11.11
CA ALA A 263 -19.37 22.86 11.72
C ALA A 263 -18.59 23.68 10.71
N THR A 264 -18.08 23.04 9.64
CA THR A 264 -17.19 23.74 8.71
C THR A 264 -17.68 23.69 7.25
N GLY A 265 -18.84 23.10 7.01
CA GLY A 265 -19.41 23.01 5.68
C GLY A 265 -19.53 21.57 5.21
N THR A 266 -20.74 21.17 4.83
CA THR A 266 -20.98 19.77 4.48
C THR A 266 -20.55 19.44 3.05
N THR A 267 -20.55 20.41 2.14
CA THR A 267 -20.11 20.16 0.77
C THR A 267 -18.59 20.27 0.69
N ARG A 268 -17.95 19.20 0.20
CA ARG A 268 -16.50 19.20 -0.05
C ARG A 268 -16.25 19.18 -1.55
N LEU A 269 -15.25 19.95 -1.91
CA LEU A 269 -14.79 19.97 -3.31
C LEU A 269 -13.38 19.40 -3.38
N UNK A 270 -12.98 18.52 -4.25
CA UNK A 270 -11.76 17.91 -4.41
C UNK A 270 -11.24 18.19 -5.75
N ALA A 271 -10.12 18.40 -5.86
CA ALA A 271 -9.44 18.51 -7.17
C ALA A 271 -8.05 17.93 -7.06
N GLY A 272 -7.58 17.42 -8.13
CA GLY A 272 -6.25 16.82 -8.10
C GLY A 272 -5.54 16.75 -9.43
N UNK A 273 -4.16 16.56 -9.39
CA UNK A 273 -3.39 16.37 -10.47
C UNK A 273 -2.43 15.32 -10.17
N UNK A 274 -2.08 14.48 -10.91
CA UNK A 274 -1.13 13.53 -10.82
C UNK A 274 -0.26 13.61 -11.97
N ALA A 275 0.97 13.30 -11.76
CA ALA A 275 1.96 13.11 -12.84
C ALA A 275 2.71 11.83 -12.54
N ASP A 276 2.66 10.90 -13.46
CA ASP A 276 3.24 9.57 -13.28
C ASP A 276 4.42 9.42 -14.23
N ASN A 277 5.62 9.16 -13.68
CA ASN A 277 6.83 8.88 -14.42
C ASN A 277 7.13 9.97 -15.45
N ALA A 278 6.93 11.21 -15.07
CA ALA A 278 7.22 12.30 -16.00
C ALA A 278 8.71 12.43 -16.24
N LEU A 279 9.51 12.33 -15.18
CA LEU A 279 10.96 12.46 -15.32
C LEU A 279 11.65 11.17 -15.72
N GLY A 280 11.10 10.03 -15.32
CA GLY A 280 11.69 8.74 -15.64
C GLY A 280 12.17 7.95 -14.45
N PHE A 281 11.86 8.41 -13.23
CA PHE A 281 12.22 7.69 -12.02
C PHE A 281 11.08 6.80 -11.52
N GLN A 282 10.07 6.57 -12.36
CA GLN A 282 8.82 5.92 -11.96
C GLN A 282 8.23 6.63 -10.74
N GLU A 283 8.39 7.92 -10.71
CA GLU A 283 7.88 8.74 -9.62
C GLU A 283 6.39 8.98 -9.79
N ALA A 284 5.68 8.99 -8.66
CA ALA A 284 4.27 9.38 -8.60
C ALA A 284 4.23 10.69 -7.86
N VAL A 285 3.70 11.73 -8.52
CA VAL A 285 3.59 13.04 -7.89
C VAL A 285 2.14 13.43 -7.88
N UNK A 286 1.65 13.74 -6.79
CA UNK A 286 0.33 14.05 -6.68
C UNK A 286 0.18 15.37 -6.05
N LEU A 287 -0.80 16.01 -6.38
CA LEU A 287 -1.19 17.30 -5.85
C LEU A 287 -2.69 17.30 -5.66
N SER A 288 -3.17 17.59 -4.45
CA SER A 288 -4.60 17.54 -4.13
C SER A 288 -5.02 18.78 -3.39
N TYR A 289 -6.24 19.21 -3.66
CA TYR A 289 -6.90 20.27 -2.90
C TYR A 289 -8.27 19.75 -2.45
N ILE A 290 -8.62 20.00 -1.19
CA ILE A 290 -9.94 19.69 -0.66
C ILE A 290 -10.42 20.91 0.13
N GLY A 291 -11.61 21.39 -0.20
CA GLY A 291 -12.14 22.57 0.46
C GLY A 291 -13.61 22.43 0.80
N THR A 292 -13.99 23.09 1.88
CA THR A 292 -15.39 23.28 2.25
C THR A 292 -15.61 24.76 2.50
N ARG A 293 -16.83 25.10 2.93
CA ARG A 293 -17.12 26.51 3.25
C ARG A 293 -16.08 27.10 4.19
N ASP A 294 -15.65 26.35 5.21
CA ASP A 294 -14.77 26.87 6.24
C ASP A 294 -13.49 26.07 6.41
N THR A 295 -13.08 25.29 5.42
CA THR A 295 -11.79 24.59 5.46
C THR A 295 -11.10 24.65 4.11
N ASN A 296 -9.77 24.58 4.15
CA ASN A 296 -8.94 24.37 2.98
C ASN A 296 -7.84 23.41 3.35
N ALA A 297 -7.54 22.48 2.45
CA ALA A 297 -6.41 21.58 2.63
C ALA A 297 -5.73 21.37 1.30
N ALA A 298 -4.40 21.37 1.32
CA ALA A 298 -3.60 21.08 0.14
C ALA A 298 -2.57 20.04 0.51
N ILE A 299 -2.39 19.06 -0.36
CA ILE A 299 -1.47 17.95 -0.14
C ILE A 299 -0.62 17.77 -1.37
N VAL A 300 0.69 17.72 -1.17
CA VAL A 300 1.65 17.43 -2.23
C VAL A 300 2.38 16.17 -1.81
N SER A 301 2.47 15.20 -2.71
CA SER A 301 3.20 13.98 -2.39
C SER A 301 4.03 13.53 -3.57
N ALA A 302 5.12 12.86 -3.27
CA ALA A 302 5.99 12.25 -4.26
C ALA A 302 6.48 10.93 -3.73
N ALA A 303 6.54 9.93 -4.60
CA ALA A 303 7.04 8.61 -4.22
C ALA A 303 7.88 8.06 -5.36
N VAL A 304 8.96 7.37 -5.01
CA VAL A 304 9.92 6.83 -5.97
C VAL A 304 10.26 5.41 -5.56
N PRO A 305 10.17 4.43 -6.47
CA PRO A 305 10.55 3.06 -6.16
C PRO A 305 12.05 2.84 -6.37
N PHE A 306 12.59 1.88 -5.64
CA PHE A 306 13.95 1.40 -5.84
C PHE A 306 13.98 -0.07 -5.43
N GLY A 307 13.66 -0.96 -6.37
CA GLY A 307 13.60 -2.38 -6.09
C GLY A 307 12.54 -2.74 -5.09
N TYR A 308 12.95 -3.25 -3.95
CA TYR A 308 12.03 -3.59 -2.87
C TYR A 308 11.67 -2.39 -2.00
N ASN A 309 12.28 -1.24 -2.26
CA ASN A 309 12.06 -0.03 -1.46
C ASN A 309 11.19 0.98 -2.20
N THR A 310 10.41 1.71 -1.43
CA THR A 310 9.69 2.89 -1.94
C THR A 310 9.94 4.03 -0.97
N PHE A 311 10.41 5.14 -1.48
CA PHE A 311 10.66 6.35 -0.69
C PHE A 311 9.61 7.38 -1.03
N SER A 312 9.12 8.09 -0.02
CA SER A 312 8.04 9.03 -0.22
C SER A 312 8.22 10.27 0.63
N TYR A 313 7.59 11.35 0.16
CA TYR A 313 7.51 12.61 0.88
C TYR A 313 6.10 13.16 0.67
N THR A 314 5.50 13.65 1.77
CA THR A 314 4.18 14.26 1.71
C THR A 314 4.18 15.55 2.49
N UNK A 315 3.72 16.51 1.95
CA UNK A 315 3.56 17.71 2.52
C UNK A 315 2.16 17.95 2.59
N SER A 316 1.68 18.51 3.72
CA SER A 316 0.27 18.90 3.79
C SER A 316 0.14 20.22 4.51
N LEU A 317 -0.86 20.98 4.13
CA LEU A 317 -1.21 22.17 4.87
C LEU A 317 -2.72 22.30 4.85
N SER A 318 -3.26 22.83 5.97
CA SER A 318 -4.70 22.92 6.12
C SER A 318 -5.05 24.07 7.04
N GLU A 319 -6.27 24.55 6.92
CA GLU A 319 -6.82 25.56 7.81
C GLU A 319 -8.32 25.38 7.93
N TYR A 320 -8.85 25.82 9.06
CA TYR A 320 -10.29 25.74 9.28
C TYR A 320 -10.76 26.85 10.19
N ASN A 321 -12.04 27.21 10.05
CA ASN A 321 -12.77 28.06 10.99
C ASN A 321 -13.95 27.27 11.55
N SER A 322 -14.22 27.46 12.84
CA SER A 322 -15.36 26.80 13.46
C SER A 322 -15.83 27.66 14.64
N LEU A 323 -17.12 27.66 14.89
CA LEU A 323 -17.68 28.34 16.03
C LEU A 323 -17.62 27.44 17.26
N ILE A 324 -17.19 28.02 18.38
CA ILE A 324 -17.27 27.37 19.69
C ILE A 324 -18.44 28.01 20.41
N GLY A 325 -19.51 27.25 20.57
CA GLY A 325 -20.75 27.82 21.07
C GLY A 325 -21.26 28.85 20.09
N ASP A 326 -21.81 29.96 20.59
CA ASP A 326 -22.38 30.98 19.74
C ASP A 326 -21.50 32.22 19.62
N THR A 327 -20.40 32.30 20.35
CA THR A 327 -19.71 33.60 20.45
C THR A 327 -18.23 33.52 20.12
N ALA A 328 -17.61 32.36 20.11
CA ALA A 328 -16.19 32.27 19.89
C ALA A 328 -15.90 31.67 18.53
N LEU A 329 -14.96 32.26 17.81
CA LEU A 329 -14.53 31.78 16.51
C LEU A 329 -13.15 31.15 16.64
N LEU A 330 -13.07 29.87 16.36
CA LEU A 330 -11.82 29.13 16.37
C LEU A 330 -11.27 29.06 14.96
N TYR A 331 -10.02 29.50 14.81
CA TYR A 331 -9.26 29.36 13.58
C TYR A 331 -8.07 28.47 13.85
N GLY A 332 -7.87 27.48 12.99
CA GLY A 332 -6.72 26.59 13.12
C GLY A 332 -6.03 26.40 11.81
N ARG A 333 -4.71 26.18 11.86
CA ARG A 333 -3.95 25.81 10.67
C ARG A 333 -2.85 24.85 11.05
N THR A 334 -2.51 23.97 10.13
CA THR A 334 -1.52 22.93 10.36
C THR A 334 -0.65 22.78 9.12
N PHE A 335 0.63 22.60 9.36
CA PHE A 335 1.59 22.32 8.31
C PHE A 335 2.39 21.09 8.71
N GLY A 336 2.45 20.11 7.81
CA GLY A 336 3.10 18.84 8.11
C GLY A 336 3.96 18.32 6.99
N HIS A 337 5.04 17.65 7.38
CA HIS A 337 5.93 16.92 6.49
C HIS A 337 5.98 15.47 6.94
N THR A 338 5.88 14.56 6.01
CA THR A 338 6.08 13.14 6.30
C THR A 338 7.06 12.55 5.32
N PHE A 339 8.13 11.96 5.83
CA PHE A 339 9.08 11.19 5.03
C PHE A 339 8.81 9.72 5.29
N GLY A 340 8.76 8.93 4.22
CA GLY A 340 8.43 7.52 4.34
C GLY A 340 9.42 6.63 3.63
N TRP A 341 9.63 5.44 4.19
CA TRP A 341 10.40 4.38 3.60
C TRP A 341 9.62 3.09 3.81
N ASN A 342 9.28 2.45 2.71
CA ASN A 342 8.60 1.16 2.72
C ASN A 342 9.53 0.15 2.09
N ARG A 343 9.70 -0.99 2.74
CA ARG A 343 10.52 -2.06 2.17
C ARG A 343 9.77 -3.38 2.24
N VAL A 344 9.59 -4.00 1.09
CA VAL A 344 9.05 -5.35 1.01
C VAL A 344 10.16 -6.30 1.43
N ILE A 345 9.92 -7.07 2.50
CA ILE A 345 10.93 -7.97 3.04
C ILE A 345 10.70 -9.42 2.64
N GLU A 346 9.49 -9.74 2.20
CA GLU A 346 9.18 -11.08 1.72
C GLU A 346 8.00 -10.98 0.77
N ARG A 347 8.06 -11.73 -0.33
CA ARG A 347 6.93 -11.72 -1.25
C ARG A 347 6.89 -13.00 -2.07
N ASP A 348 5.70 -13.35 -2.53
CA ASP A 348 5.49 -14.32 -3.58
C ASP A 348 4.36 -13.80 -4.46
N GLN A 349 3.84 -14.64 -5.33
CA GLN A 349 2.80 -14.20 -6.24
C GLN A 349 1.50 -13.85 -5.50
N ALA A 350 1.25 -14.50 -4.37
CA ALA A 350 -0.01 -14.31 -3.63
C ALA A 350 0.02 -13.14 -2.65
N GLY A 351 1.19 -12.64 -2.28
CA GLY A 351 1.21 -11.55 -1.33
C GLY A 351 2.61 -11.14 -0.93
N ARG A 352 2.66 -10.31 0.11
CA ARG A 352 3.93 -9.79 0.58
C ARG A 352 3.84 -9.35 2.03
N THR A 353 5.02 -9.22 2.64
CA THR A 353 5.22 -8.60 3.95
C THR A 353 6.18 -7.45 3.77
N ALA A 354 5.91 -6.32 4.45
CA ALA A 354 6.73 -5.12 4.32
C ALA A 354 6.83 -4.43 5.66
N PHE A 355 7.88 -3.63 5.79
CA PHE A 355 7.92 -2.74 6.92
C PHE A 355 7.92 -1.28 6.44
N UNK A 356 7.52 -0.39 7.22
CA UNK A 356 7.40 0.93 6.90
C UNK A 356 8.00 1.70 7.99
N VAL A 357 8.63 2.73 7.73
CA VAL A 357 9.13 3.72 8.68
C VAL A 357 8.70 5.08 8.17
N THR A 358 8.03 5.86 9.01
CA THR A 358 7.69 7.24 8.65
C THR A 358 8.17 8.18 9.74
N LEU A 359 8.60 9.37 9.32
CA LEU A 359 8.94 10.47 10.22
C LEU A 359 8.07 11.66 9.82
N THR A 360 7.22 12.09 10.74
CA THR A 360 6.31 13.19 10.52
C THR A 360 6.64 14.33 11.45
N HIS A 361 6.78 15.53 10.88
CA HIS A 361 6.85 16.74 11.68
C HIS A 361 5.61 17.57 11.37
N ARG A 362 4.90 17.98 12.42
CA ARG A 362 3.63 18.69 12.26
C ARG A 362 3.60 19.87 13.20
N ARG A 363 3.26 21.04 12.67
CA ARG A 363 3.11 22.25 13.46
C ARG A 363 1.67 22.74 13.31
N SER A 364 1.01 22.94 14.44
CA SER A 364 -0.38 23.38 14.48
C SER A 364 -0.48 24.69 15.25
N GLU A 365 -1.26 25.63 14.74
CA GLU A 365 -1.50 26.92 15.36
C GLU A 365 -3.01 27.14 15.46
N ARG A 366 -3.45 27.72 16.58
CA ARG A 366 -4.86 27.97 16.79
C ARG A 366 -5.05 29.37 17.35
N GLU A 367 -6.20 29.95 17.02
CA GLU A 367 -6.63 31.25 17.53
C GLU A 367 -8.10 31.15 17.90
N VAL A 368 -8.47 31.81 18.99
CA VAL A 368 -9.87 31.98 19.35
C VAL A 368 -10.13 33.47 19.41
N ASN A 369 -11.05 33.95 18.58
CA ASN A 369 -11.35 35.37 18.42
C ASN A 369 -10.08 36.20 18.23
N ASN A 370 -9.22 35.71 17.36
CA ASN A 370 -7.94 36.30 17.00
C ASN A 370 -6.88 36.30 18.13
N LEU A 371 -7.12 35.57 19.21
CA LEU A 371 -6.12 35.44 20.26
C LEU A 371 -5.32 34.14 20.05
N UNK A 372 -4.17 34.16 19.72
CA UNK A 372 -3.36 33.10 19.34
C UNK A 372 -3.05 32.34 20.53
N PHE A 373 -2.90 31.15 20.33
CA PHE A 373 -2.46 30.20 21.34
C PHE A 373 -1.09 29.65 20.97
N GLU A 374 -0.40 29.12 21.96
CA GLU A 374 0.93 28.60 21.73
C GLU A 374 0.90 27.52 20.66
N PRO A 375 1.78 27.59 19.65
CA PRO A 375 1.80 26.55 18.62
C PRO A 375 2.21 25.20 19.20
N GLN A 376 1.70 24.14 18.59
CA GLN A 376 2.04 22.76 18.94
C GLN A 376 2.90 22.20 17.84
N SER A 377 4.05 21.64 18.22
CA SER A 377 4.93 20.96 17.26
C SER A 377 5.13 19.53 17.71
N LEU A 378 4.90 18.60 16.80
CA LEU A 378 5.10 17.19 17.06
C LEU A 378 6.07 16.62 16.05
N SER A 379 6.97 15.76 16.51
CA SER A 379 7.83 14.97 15.66
C SER A 379 7.58 13.51 16.01
N VAL A 380 7.04 12.76 15.07
CA VAL A 380 6.56 11.40 15.33
C VAL A 380 7.27 10.42 14.41
N LEU A 381 7.95 9.46 15.02
CA LEU A 381 8.54 8.35 14.30
C LEU A 381 7.63 7.14 14.44
N ARG A 382 7.20 6.57 13.33
CA ARG A 382 6.36 5.39 13.35
C ARG A 382 7.04 4.26 12.60
N VAL A 383 7.07 3.09 13.21
CA VAL A 383 7.59 1.87 12.60
C VAL A 383 6.46 0.86 12.56
N ALA A 384 6.25 0.25 11.41
CA ALA A 384 5.13 -0.65 11.23
C ALA A 384 5.53 -1.86 10.40
N LEU A 385 4.81 -2.94 10.62
CA LEU A 385 4.91 -4.15 9.81
C LEU A 385 3.55 -4.36 9.17
N SER A 386 3.54 -4.77 7.90
CA SER A 386 2.29 -4.96 7.17
C SER A 386 2.34 -6.21 6.32
N GLY A 387 1.18 -6.72 6.01
CA GLY A 387 1.06 -7.87 5.14
C GLY A 387 -0.16 -7.78 4.24
N LEU A 388 -0.06 -8.46 3.12
CA LEU A 388 -1.15 -8.62 2.18
C LEU A 388 -1.09 -10.04 1.65
N ARG A 389 -2.23 -10.72 1.64
CA ARG A 389 -2.36 -12.05 1.07
C ARG A 389 -3.61 -12.13 0.21
N LYS A 390 -3.45 -12.55 -1.03
CA LYS A 390 -4.56 -12.76 -1.94
C LYS A 390 -4.81 -14.25 -2.05
N PHE A 391 -6.08 -14.61 -2.23
CA PHE A 391 -6.45 -16.02 -2.35
C PHE A 391 -7.70 -16.13 -3.20
N ALA A 392 -8.09 -17.37 -3.57
CA ALA A 392 -9.29 -17.62 -4.33
C ALA A 392 -10.15 -18.63 -3.57
N VAL A 393 -11.43 -18.34 -3.57
CA VAL A 393 -12.43 -19.25 -3.01
C VAL A 393 -13.41 -19.54 -4.13
N UNK A 394 -13.31 -20.78 -4.53
CA UNK A 394 -14.18 -21.18 -5.53
C UNK A 394 -14.01 -20.37 -6.86
N UNK A 395 -12.95 -19.83 -7.14
CA UNK A 395 -12.74 -19.18 -8.30
C UNK A 395 -12.85 -17.71 -8.20
N GLN A 396 -13.28 -17.34 -7.13
CA GLN A 396 -13.47 -15.91 -6.89
C GLN A 396 -12.39 -15.40 -5.98
N GLY A 397 -11.92 -14.16 -6.21
CA GLY A 397 -10.80 -13.61 -5.48
C GLY A 397 -11.18 -13.02 -4.14
N GLY A 398 -10.32 -13.27 -3.15
CA GLY A 398 -10.41 -12.64 -1.86
C GLY A 398 -9.05 -12.11 -1.43
N TYR A 399 -9.03 -11.40 -0.32
CA TYR A 399 -7.76 -10.91 0.22
C TYR A 399 -7.87 -10.72 1.72
N ALA A 400 -6.69 -10.63 2.34
CA ALA A 400 -6.56 -10.20 3.72
C ALA A 400 -5.36 -9.26 3.79
N THR A 401 -5.52 -8.17 4.53
CA THR A 401 -4.43 -7.25 4.81
C THR A 401 -4.34 -7.03 6.31
N TRP A 402 -3.15 -6.64 6.76
CA TRP A 402 -2.98 -6.24 8.15
C TRP A 402 -1.81 -5.28 8.25
N GLU A 403 -1.83 -4.46 9.28
CA GLU A 403 -0.73 -3.57 9.60
C GLU A 403 -0.72 -3.33 11.09
N ALA A 404 0.47 -3.36 11.70
CA ALA A 404 0.65 -3.07 13.12
C ALA A 404 1.80 -2.10 13.25
N GLY A 405 1.59 -1.03 14.00
CA GLY A 405 2.58 0.02 14.10
C GLY A 405 2.76 0.53 15.50
N VAL A 406 3.94 1.06 15.75
CA VAL A 406 4.29 1.72 16.98
C VAL A 406 4.81 3.11 16.64
N SER A 407 4.31 4.11 17.35
CA SER A 407 4.72 5.51 17.15
C SER A 407 5.36 6.04 18.40
N ARG A 408 6.40 6.86 18.20
CA ARG A 408 7.07 7.58 19.29
C ARG A 408 7.08 9.06 18.95
N GLY A 409 6.44 9.86 19.82
CA GLY A 409 6.62 11.30 19.77
C GLY A 409 7.97 11.63 20.36
N MET A 410 8.77 12.31 19.61
CA MET A 410 10.17 12.51 19.98
C MET A 410 10.46 13.94 20.39
N UNK A 411 11.40 14.15 20.94
CA UNK A 411 11.89 15.34 21.34
C UNK A 411 12.82 15.95 20.39
N ALA A 412 12.70 15.84 19.27
CA ALA A 412 13.65 16.22 18.19
C ALA A 412 12.97 17.13 17.17
N LEU A 413 13.78 17.78 16.34
CA LEU A 413 13.28 18.57 15.20
C LEU A 413 12.29 19.64 15.63
N ASN A 414 12.62 20.35 16.68
CA ASN A 414 11.81 21.46 17.22
C ASN A 414 10.45 21.03 17.75
N ALA A 415 10.30 19.78 18.18
CA ALA A 415 9.06 19.33 18.79
C ALA A 415 8.83 20.05 20.11
N SER A 416 7.56 20.35 20.41
CA SER A 416 7.19 20.93 21.70
C SER A 416 7.60 19.98 22.83
N UNK A 417 8.02 20.52 23.85
CA UNK A 417 8.45 19.64 24.91
C UNK A 417 7.28 19.40 25.77
N UNK A 418 7.37 18.53 26.57
CA UNK A 418 6.45 18.17 27.53
C UNK A 418 6.70 19.04 28.69
N UNK A 419 5.91 19.57 29.30
CA UNK A 419 6.02 20.18 30.44
C UNK A 419 6.57 19.29 31.36
N PRO A 420 7.26 19.81 32.47
CA PRO A 420 7.86 18.94 33.46
C PRO A 420 6.86 18.26 34.39
N ASP A 421 5.79 18.93 34.69
CA ASP A 421 4.77 18.40 35.61
C ASP A 421 3.56 17.84 34.88
N ILE A 422 3.71 17.45 33.62
CA ILE A 422 2.58 16.98 32.81
C ILE A 422 2.04 15.67 33.39
N THR A 423 0.72 15.58 33.50
CA THR A 423 0.05 14.36 33.92
C THR A 423 -0.39 13.58 32.70
N ARG A 424 -0.74 12.31 32.89
CA ARG A 424 -1.15 11.50 31.77
C ARG A 424 -2.44 11.98 31.12
N ASP A 425 -3.21 12.81 31.82
CA ASP A 425 -4.48 13.34 31.28
C ASP A 425 -4.28 14.49 30.32
N GLU A 426 -3.10 15.10 30.29
CA GLU A 426 -2.81 16.23 29.43
C GLU A 426 -2.14 15.75 28.16
N ALA A 427 -2.43 16.41 27.04
CA ALA A 427 -1.89 15.99 25.75
C ALA A 427 -0.37 16.03 25.73
N HIS A 428 0.23 14.94 25.30
CA HIS A 428 1.69 14.77 25.31
C HIS A 428 2.28 14.97 23.92
N SER A 429 3.36 15.75 23.85
CA SER A 429 4.16 15.83 22.64
C SER A 429 5.09 14.64 22.50
N GLN A 430 5.54 14.09 23.63
CA GLN A 430 6.33 12.87 23.66
C GLN A 430 5.44 11.76 24.22
N PHE A 431 5.30 10.68 23.45
CA PHE A 431 4.35 9.63 23.77
C PHE A 431 4.74 8.34 23.06
N TRP A 432 4.17 7.24 23.51
CA TRP A 432 4.13 5.98 22.75
C TRP A 432 2.69 5.71 22.36
N LYS A 433 2.52 5.22 21.16
CA LYS A 433 1.19 4.87 20.65
C LYS A 433 1.29 3.60 19.83
N LEU A 434 0.34 2.70 20.05
CA LEU A 434 0.19 1.50 19.22
C LEU A 434 -1.02 1.68 18.32
N ASP A 435 -0.92 1.18 17.09
CA ASP A 435 -2.08 1.17 16.23
C ASP A 435 -2.02 -0.04 15.30
N GLY A 436 -3.17 -0.36 14.76
CA GLY A 436 -3.24 -1.45 13.82
C GLY A 436 -4.52 -1.43 13.02
N ASN A 437 -4.48 -2.12 11.89
CA ASN A 437 -5.68 -2.33 11.12
C ASN A 437 -5.57 -3.65 10.39
N ALA A 438 -6.73 -4.17 10.01
CA ALA A 438 -6.81 -5.39 9.22
C ALA A 438 -8.05 -5.30 8.36
N SER A 439 -8.00 -5.90 7.19
CA SER A 439 -9.16 -5.93 6.30
C SER A 439 -9.19 -7.25 5.56
N THR A 440 -10.38 -7.63 5.14
CA THR A 440 -10.54 -8.84 4.34
C THR A 440 -11.72 -8.68 3.40
N GLN A 441 -11.64 -9.39 2.30
CA GLN A 441 -12.77 -9.60 1.41
C GLN A 441 -12.89 -11.09 1.16
N LEU A 442 -14.05 -11.64 1.48
CA LEU A 442 -14.31 -13.07 1.36
C LEU A 442 -15.44 -13.28 0.38
N PRO A 443 -15.21 -14.04 -0.71
CA PRO A 443 -16.31 -14.37 -1.61
C PRO A 443 -17.36 -15.21 -0.90
N LEU A 444 -18.61 -14.91 -1.20
CA LEU A 444 -19.75 -15.66 -0.69
C LEU A 444 -20.40 -16.42 -1.85
N PRO A 445 -21.25 -17.39 -1.56
CA PRO A 445 -21.95 -18.06 -2.63
C PRO A 445 -22.76 -17.08 -3.48
N THR A 446 -22.76 -17.28 -4.78
CA THR A 446 -23.48 -16.37 -5.69
C THR A 446 -24.99 -16.54 -5.53
N ILE A 447 -25.71 -15.44 -5.80
CA ILE A 447 -27.16 -15.46 -5.92
C ILE A 447 -27.48 -15.00 -7.32
N GLY A 448 -28.06 -15.90 -8.13
CA GLY A 448 -28.26 -15.61 -9.51
C GLY A 448 -26.94 -15.39 -10.21
N ARG A 449 -26.82 -14.31 -10.98
CA ARG A 449 -25.59 -13.96 -11.65
C ARG A 449 -24.70 -13.04 -10.83
N ALA A 450 -25.17 -12.59 -9.69
CA ALA A 450 -24.43 -11.63 -8.89
C ALA A 450 -23.44 -12.34 -7.97
N ALA A 451 -22.21 -11.89 -7.98
CA ALA A 451 -21.18 -12.37 -7.07
C ALA A 451 -21.31 -11.57 -5.78
N LEU A 452 -21.43 -12.28 -4.67
CA LEU A 452 -21.51 -11.65 -3.37
C LEU A 452 -20.16 -11.72 -2.68
N ALA A 453 -19.85 -10.70 -1.88
CA ALA A 453 -18.65 -10.72 -1.08
C ALA A 453 -18.93 -10.08 0.27
N TYR A 454 -18.24 -10.58 1.27
CA TYR A 454 -18.23 -9.97 2.60
C TYR A 454 -16.93 -9.21 2.75
N ARG A 455 -17.01 -7.95 3.15
CA ARG A 455 -15.84 -7.12 3.45
C ARG A 455 -15.88 -6.72 4.90
N ALA A 456 -14.75 -6.85 5.56
CA ALA A 456 -14.60 -6.42 6.94
C ALA A 456 -13.33 -5.62 7.09
N GLN A 457 -13.37 -4.67 7.99
CA GLN A 457 -12.19 -3.87 8.31
C GLN A 457 -12.23 -3.55 9.80
N VAL A 458 -11.07 -3.71 10.46
CA VAL A 458 -10.93 -3.35 11.85
C VAL A 458 -9.76 -2.38 11.96
N SER A 459 -9.92 -1.36 12.82
CA SER A 459 -8.84 -0.42 13.12
C SER A 459 -8.82 -0.19 14.62
N ALA A 460 -7.62 -0.08 15.19
CA ALA A 460 -7.49 0.09 16.62
C ALA A 460 -6.30 0.98 16.93
N GLN A 461 -6.39 1.65 18.08
CA GLN A 461 -5.33 2.51 18.56
C GLN A 461 -5.31 2.48 20.08
N TRP A 462 -4.13 2.55 20.65
CA TRP A 462 -3.97 2.56 22.10
C TRP A 462 -2.81 3.48 22.48
N SER A 463 -3.05 4.21 23.58
CA SER A 463 -2.03 5.08 24.18
C SER A 463 -2.27 5.19 25.67
N UNK A 464 -1.26 5.26 26.31
CA UNK A 464 -1.28 5.33 27.68
C UNK A 464 -1.51 6.68 28.19
N VAL A 465 -1.19 7.65 27.38
CA VAL A 465 -1.30 9.05 27.74
C VAL A 465 -2.25 9.76 26.79
N ALA A 466 -2.75 10.89 27.23
CA ALA A 466 -3.57 11.70 26.36
C ALA A 466 -2.73 12.23 25.19
N LEU A 467 -3.36 12.34 24.04
CA LEU A 467 -2.70 12.72 22.79
C LEU A 467 -3.31 14.01 22.27
N PHE A 468 -2.51 14.77 21.52
CA PHE A 468 -3.09 15.86 20.74
C PHE A 468 -4.02 15.31 19.66
N GLY A 469 -4.94 16.16 19.22
CA GLY A 469 -5.95 15.73 18.27
C GLY A 469 -5.39 15.10 17.01
N SER A 470 -4.24 15.58 16.56
CA SER A 470 -3.62 15.02 15.36
C SER A 470 -3.18 13.57 15.52
N GLU A 471 -3.07 13.08 16.75
CA GLU A 471 -2.69 11.70 17.02
C GLU A 471 -3.86 10.84 17.52
N GLN A 472 -5.03 11.42 17.69
CA GLN A 472 -6.21 10.69 18.15
C GLN A 472 -6.89 9.95 17.02
N ILE A 473 -7.70 8.95 17.39
CA ILE A 473 -8.52 8.24 16.42
C ILE A 473 -9.90 8.88 16.40
N PHE A 474 -10.44 9.04 15.22
CA PHE A 474 -11.76 9.63 15.02
C PHE A 474 -12.69 8.58 14.39
N UNK A 475 -13.80 8.36 14.94
CA UNK A 475 -14.69 7.41 14.44
C UNK A 475 -15.96 8.11 14.09
N GLY A 476 -16.54 7.82 12.98
CA GLY A 476 -17.77 8.44 12.42
C GLY A 476 -17.54 8.97 11.01
N GLY A 477 -18.45 8.68 10.09
CA GLY A 477 -18.33 9.15 8.71
C GLY A 477 -17.90 8.06 7.76
N MET A 478 -17.77 8.43 6.52
CA MET A 478 -17.52 7.45 5.45
C MET A 478 -16.20 6.67 5.61
N UNK A 479 -15.44 7.19 6.26
CA UNK A 479 -14.20 6.53 6.40
C UNK A 479 -14.05 5.74 7.62
N SER A 480 -15.13 5.63 8.32
CA SER A 480 -14.98 4.96 9.61
C SER A 480 -16.28 4.25 10.00
N VAL A 481 -17.28 4.93 10.60
CA VAL A 481 -18.56 4.33 10.92
C VAL A 481 -19.65 4.98 10.08
N UNK A 482 -20.01 4.36 9.12
CA UNK A 482 -20.92 4.85 8.23
C UNK A 482 -22.22 5.00 8.90
N GLY A 483 -23.08 5.69 8.63
CA GLY A 483 -24.34 6.11 9.22
C GLY A 483 -24.24 7.48 9.84
N PHE A 484 -23.09 8.08 9.86
CA PHE A 484 -22.81 9.40 10.40
C PHE A 484 -22.05 10.20 9.37
N ARG A 485 -22.21 11.53 9.42
CA ARG A 485 -21.59 12.38 8.41
C ARG A 485 -20.10 12.59 8.66
N GLU A 486 -19.70 12.68 9.92
CA GLU A 486 -18.34 13.13 10.23
C GLU A 486 -17.82 12.47 11.50
N GLY A 487 -16.58 12.76 11.85
CA GLY A 487 -15.97 12.22 13.06
C GLY A 487 -16.68 12.72 14.30
N ILE A 488 -17.59 11.94 14.79
CA ILE A 488 -18.49 12.32 15.89
C ILE A 488 -17.82 12.06 17.23
N ILE A 489 -17.01 10.99 17.34
CA ILE A 489 -16.29 10.69 18.57
C ILE A 489 -14.82 10.56 18.27
N SER A 490 -14.01 10.83 19.27
CA SER A 490 -12.57 10.71 19.16
C SER A 490 -11.99 10.23 20.48
N GLY A 491 -10.77 9.73 20.43
CA GLY A 491 -10.11 9.28 21.64
C GLY A 491 -8.66 8.97 21.46
N ASP A 492 -8.05 8.73 22.59
CA ASP A 492 -6.67 8.21 22.66
C ASP A 492 -6.64 6.71 22.50
N UNK A 493 -7.64 6.06 22.74
CA UNK A 493 -7.88 4.73 22.49
C UNK A 493 -9.04 4.65 21.64
N GLY A 494 -9.09 3.58 20.87
CA GLY A 494 -10.25 3.41 20.01
C GLY A 494 -10.22 2.14 19.21
N LEU A 495 -11.39 1.76 18.72
CA LEU A 495 -11.58 0.55 17.92
C LEU A 495 -12.74 0.77 16.98
N THR A 496 -12.56 0.45 15.69
CA THR A 496 -13.67 0.43 14.74
C THR A 496 -13.74 -0.92 14.08
N LEU A 497 -14.97 -1.35 13.78
CA LEU A 497 -15.24 -2.55 13.02
C LEU A 497 -16.24 -2.20 11.94
N ARG A 498 -15.90 -2.45 10.69
CA ARG A 498 -16.77 -2.20 9.56
C ARG A 498 -17.11 -3.51 8.88
N ASN A 499 -18.36 -3.67 8.51
CA ASN A 499 -18.84 -4.86 7.84
C ASN A 499 -19.73 -4.46 6.67
N GLU A 500 -19.56 -5.16 5.55
CA GLU A 500 -20.28 -4.83 4.34
C GLU A 500 -20.51 -6.12 3.55
N VAL A 501 -21.72 -6.30 3.05
CA VAL A 501 -22.01 -7.34 2.07
C VAL A 501 -22.27 -6.65 0.74
N VAL A 502 -21.55 -7.04 -0.28
CA VAL A 502 -21.50 -6.36 -1.56
C VAL A 502 -21.98 -7.29 -2.66
N TRP A 503 -22.85 -6.78 -3.54
CA TRP A 503 -23.15 -7.43 -4.81
C TRP A 503 -22.18 -6.89 -5.84
N GLY A 504 -21.32 -7.76 -6.38
CA GLY A 504 -20.27 -7.28 -7.26
C GLY A 504 -20.76 -7.00 -8.67
N ASN A 505 -20.41 -5.85 -9.15
CA ASN A 505 -20.42 -5.48 -10.58
C ASN A 505 -21.66 -5.94 -11.33
N VAL A 506 -22.82 -5.46 -10.89
CA VAL A 506 -24.06 -5.74 -11.59
C VAL A 506 -24.15 -4.79 -12.79
N PRO A 507 -24.08 -5.27 -14.03
CA PRO A 507 -24.19 -4.36 -15.18
C PRO A 507 -25.65 -3.97 -15.39
N VAL A 508 -25.89 -2.65 -15.46
CA VAL A 508 -27.24 -2.13 -15.71
C VAL A 508 -27.32 -1.58 -17.12
N LEU A 509 -26.33 -0.83 -17.53
CA LEU A 509 -26.22 -0.27 -18.87
C LEU A 509 -24.81 -0.55 -19.35
N ALA A 510 -24.65 -0.51 -20.64
CA ALA A 510 -23.30 -0.63 -21.18
C ALA A 510 -22.41 0.47 -20.61
N UNK A 511 -21.31 0.01 -20.06
CA UNK A 511 -20.39 0.94 -19.58
C UNK A 511 -20.67 1.46 -18.19
N VAL A 512 -21.69 0.97 -17.67
CA VAL A 512 -21.98 1.42 -16.32
C VAL A 512 -22.02 0.19 -15.40
N ARG A 513 -21.26 0.23 -14.33
CA ARG A 513 -21.25 -0.84 -13.34
C ARG A 513 -21.90 -0.35 -12.06
N ILE A 514 -22.67 -1.22 -11.44
CA ILE A 514 -23.38 -0.91 -10.20
C ILE A 514 -22.97 -1.94 -9.15
N GLU A 515 -22.64 -1.47 -7.96
CA GLU A 515 -22.26 -2.34 -6.85
C GLU A 515 -23.10 -1.95 -5.63
N PRO A 516 -24.25 -2.61 -5.44
CA PRO A 516 -25.03 -2.37 -4.22
C PRO A 516 -24.39 -3.03 -3.01
N TYR A 517 -24.68 -2.49 -1.84
CA TYR A 517 -24.17 -3.09 -0.61
C TYR A 517 -25.06 -2.74 0.57
N VAL A 518 -24.94 -3.55 1.63
CA VAL A 518 -25.51 -3.25 2.94
C VAL A 518 -24.36 -3.25 3.94
N PHE A 519 -24.51 -2.48 5.03
CA PHE A 519 -23.41 -2.37 5.97
C PHE A 519 -23.91 -2.32 7.41
N LEU A 520 -23.01 -2.69 8.34
CA LEU A 520 -23.17 -2.53 9.76
C LEU A 520 -21.79 -2.24 10.33
N ASP A 521 -21.67 -1.06 10.95
CA ASP A 521 -20.38 -0.61 11.47
C ASP A 521 -20.49 -0.28 12.95
N UNK A 522 -19.45 -0.43 13.68
CA UNK A 522 -19.40 -0.18 15.02
C UNK A 522 -18.12 0.56 15.32
N GLY A 523 -18.13 1.31 16.38
CA GLY A 523 -16.93 2.00 16.81
C GLY A 523 -17.03 2.44 18.25
N GLN A 524 -15.86 2.53 18.90
CA GLN A 524 -15.81 3.05 20.26
C GLN A 524 -14.49 3.77 20.47
N THR A 525 -14.52 4.84 21.28
CA THR A 525 -13.33 5.59 21.65
C THR A 525 -13.36 5.91 23.12
N GLN A 526 -12.16 6.18 23.66
CA GLN A 526 -11.99 6.59 25.05
C GLN A 526 -10.92 7.64 25.13
N LEU A 527 -11.17 8.68 25.90
CA LEU A 527 -10.16 9.66 26.25
C LEU A 527 -9.52 9.26 27.56
N VAL A 528 -8.21 9.32 27.64
CA VAL A 528 -7.49 9.04 28.88
C VAL A 528 -7.97 9.97 29.99
N ALA A 529 -8.29 11.20 29.65
CA ALA A 529 -8.66 12.20 30.66
C ALA A 529 -9.94 11.86 31.41
N ASN A 530 -10.93 11.21 30.77
CA ASN A 530 -12.16 10.90 31.45
C ASN A 530 -12.48 9.43 31.57
N GLN A 531 -11.81 8.59 30.79
CA GLN A 531 -11.89 7.13 30.86
C GLN A 531 -13.29 6.54 30.62
N HIS A 532 -14.16 7.31 29.99
CA HIS A 532 -15.45 6.79 29.54
C HIS A 532 -15.38 6.40 28.10
N TRP A 533 -15.95 5.24 27.79
CA TRP A 533 -16.06 4.83 26.40
C TRP A 533 -17.27 5.47 25.77
N GLN A 534 -17.07 6.01 24.58
CA GLN A 534 -18.15 6.46 23.72
C GLN A 534 -18.33 5.46 22.59
N TYR A 535 -19.58 5.27 22.18
CA TYR A 535 -19.91 4.22 21.22
C TYR A 535 -20.69 4.81 20.05
N LEU A 536 -20.42 4.29 18.86
CA LEU A 536 -21.24 4.56 17.69
C LEU A 536 -21.55 3.23 17.01
N ALA A 537 -22.74 3.13 16.43
CA ALA A 537 -23.05 2.05 15.50
C ALA A 537 -24.00 2.59 14.46
N GLY A 538 -23.79 2.17 13.22
CA GLY A 538 -24.63 2.59 12.12
C GLY A 538 -24.88 1.46 11.16
N THR A 539 -26.00 1.54 10.45
CA THR A 539 -26.37 0.55 9.45
C THR A 539 -27.02 1.24 8.27
N GLY A 540 -27.11 0.55 7.16
CA GLY A 540 -27.75 1.13 6.01
C GLY A 540 -27.46 0.37 4.73
N VAL A 541 -27.78 1.05 3.62
CA VAL A 541 -27.59 0.52 2.28
C VAL A 541 -26.87 1.55 1.44
N GLY A 542 -26.21 1.08 0.42
CA GLY A 542 -25.54 1.99 -0.49
C GLY A 542 -25.39 1.39 -1.86
N VAL A 543 -24.92 2.22 -2.77
CA VAL A 543 -24.63 1.76 -4.13
C VAL A 543 -23.43 2.53 -4.65
N ARG A 544 -22.51 1.82 -5.26
CA ARG A 544 -21.37 2.42 -5.95
C ARG A 544 -21.59 2.27 -7.44
N LEU A 545 -21.33 3.36 -8.16
CA LEU A 545 -21.51 3.42 -9.61
C LEU A 545 -20.19 3.79 -10.26
N ALA A 546 -19.90 3.18 -11.39
CA ALA A 546 -18.71 3.51 -12.16
C ALA A 546 -19.03 3.46 -13.63
N ALA A 547 -18.56 4.47 -14.38
CA ALA A 547 -18.76 4.54 -15.82
C ALA A 547 -17.52 5.13 -16.44
N SER A 548 -17.22 4.70 -17.65
CA SER A 548 -16.09 5.26 -18.39
C SER A 548 -16.48 5.50 -19.84
N ALA A 549 -15.86 6.52 -20.43
CA ALA A 549 -16.07 6.88 -21.84
C ALA A 549 -14.75 7.43 -22.34
N GLY A 550 -14.03 6.64 -23.14
CA GLY A 550 -12.71 7.03 -23.59
C GLY A 550 -11.77 7.18 -22.40
N LYS A 551 -11.13 8.34 -22.31
CA LYS A 551 -10.22 8.63 -21.20
C LYS A 551 -10.92 9.19 -19.99
N HIS A 552 -12.24 9.37 -20.04
CA HIS A 552 -13.03 9.94 -18.95
C HIS A 552 -13.56 8.83 -18.08
N ALA A 553 -13.43 8.97 -16.76
CA ALA A 553 -14.00 8.02 -15.82
C ALA A 553 -14.83 8.76 -14.79
N PHE A 554 -15.99 8.21 -14.47
CA PHE A 554 -16.90 8.77 -13.49
C PHE A 554 -17.20 7.73 -12.44
N THR A 555 -17.15 8.12 -11.19
CA THR A 555 -17.61 7.26 -10.11
C THR A 555 -18.56 8.04 -9.22
N SER A 556 -19.44 7.32 -8.56
CA SER A 556 -20.39 7.92 -7.64
C SER A 556 -20.71 6.90 -6.57
N GLU A 557 -21.07 7.40 -5.41
CA GLU A 557 -21.55 6.54 -4.34
C GLU A 557 -22.69 7.24 -3.64
N LEU A 558 -23.76 6.51 -3.38
CA LEU A 558 -24.91 6.98 -2.62
C LEU A 558 -25.09 6.03 -1.45
N LEU A 559 -25.27 6.59 -0.27
CA LEU A 559 -25.41 5.78 0.94
C LEU A 559 -26.52 6.37 1.79
N LEU A 560 -27.49 5.53 2.16
CA LEU A 560 -28.53 5.88 3.11
C LEU A 560 -28.22 5.15 4.40
N GLY A 561 -27.89 5.89 5.45
CA GLY A 561 -27.44 5.32 6.70
C GLY A 561 -28.26 5.81 7.87
N HIS A 562 -28.31 4.97 8.89
CA HIS A 562 -29.06 5.29 10.10
C HIS A 562 -28.21 4.94 11.30
N ALA A 563 -28.18 5.88 12.26
CA ALA A 563 -27.46 5.66 13.51
C ALA A 563 -28.26 4.72 14.41
N LEU A 564 -27.58 3.68 14.88
CA LEU A 564 -28.17 2.74 15.84
C LEU A 564 -27.77 3.09 17.27
N VAL A 565 -26.51 3.52 17.47
CA VAL A 565 -25.99 3.92 18.77
C VAL A 565 -25.18 5.18 18.56
N GLN A 566 -25.40 6.14 19.45
CA GLN A 566 -24.67 7.41 19.39
C GLN A 566 -24.59 8.05 20.77
N UNK A 567 -23.75 8.96 20.85
CA UNK A 567 -23.56 9.67 21.97
C UNK A 567 -24.82 10.27 22.29
N ALA A 568 -25.18 10.42 23.57
CA ALA A 568 -26.44 10.99 24.03
C ALA A 568 -26.57 12.47 23.70
N GLU A 569 -25.46 13.16 23.65
CA GLU A 569 -25.46 14.60 23.38
C GLU A 569 -25.93 14.95 21.98
N LEU A 570 -25.97 14.00 21.08
CA LEU A 570 -26.37 14.26 19.69
C LEU A 570 -27.88 14.34 19.52
N GLY A 571 -28.65 13.99 20.54
CA GLY A 571 -30.10 14.04 20.46
C GLY A 571 -30.68 12.85 19.71
N SER A 572 -31.59 13.09 18.77
CA SER A 572 -32.20 12.00 18.03
C SER A 572 -31.18 11.32 17.11
N LYS A 573 -31.42 10.03 16.86
CA LYS A 573 -30.52 9.25 16.03
C LYS A 573 -30.72 9.67 14.57
N PRO A 574 -29.64 10.09 13.92
CA PRO A 574 -29.81 10.64 12.55
C PRO A 574 -30.01 9.56 11.50
N THR A 575 -30.65 9.95 10.42
CA THR A 575 -30.62 9.23 9.15
C THR A 575 -29.94 10.18 8.17
N VAL A 576 -28.95 9.69 7.48
CA VAL A 576 -28.16 10.53 6.58
C VAL A 576 -28.15 9.95 5.18
N LEU A 577 -28.15 10.85 4.22
CA LEU A 577 -27.91 10.50 2.82
C LEU A 577 -26.56 11.10 2.44
N LEU A 578 -25.60 10.25 2.15
CA LEU A 578 -24.28 10.68 1.76
C LEU A 578 -24.06 10.36 0.29
N ALA A 579 -23.46 11.30 -0.40
CA ALA A 579 -23.31 11.19 -1.85
C ALA A 579 -21.97 11.77 -2.29
N THR A 580 -21.37 11.13 -3.27
CA THR A 580 -20.18 11.64 -3.91
C THR A 580 -20.28 11.45 -5.41
N ILE A 581 -19.62 12.30 -6.14
CA ILE A 581 -19.41 12.13 -7.57
C ILE A 581 -17.98 12.55 -7.87
N ASN A 582 -17.30 11.75 -8.66
CA ASN A 582 -15.90 12.00 -9.00
C ASN A 582 -15.69 11.81 -10.49
N TYR A 583 -14.84 12.64 -11.02
CA TYR A 583 -14.44 12.60 -12.42
C TYR A 583 -12.92 12.50 -12.49
N THR A 584 -12.42 11.64 -13.36
CA THR A 584 -11.00 11.51 -13.61
C THR A 584 -10.75 11.50 -15.11
N TYR A 585 -9.68 12.19 -15.51
CA TYR A 585 -9.24 12.23 -16.89
C TYR A 585 -7.80 11.80 -16.99
#